data_b45d45e3304c0928252f963fc5311b09
#
_entry.id   b45d45e3304c0928252f963fc5311b09
#
_cell.length_a   1.000
_cell.length_b   1.000
_cell.length_c   1.000
_cell.angle_alpha   90.00
_cell.angle_beta   90.00
_cell.angle_gamma   90.00
#
_symmetry.space_group_name_H-M   'P 1'
#
loop_
_entity.id
_entity.type
_entity.pdbx_description
1 polymer ?
#
loop_
_entity_poly.entity_id
_entity_poly.type
_entity_poly.pdbx_seq_one_letter_code
_entity_poly.pdbx_strand_id
1 'polypeptide(L)'
;MKKRLFAASMAFGLAIVLASCGGDNQTTSGDVKTTTDLDKTTTETKTNSGSYTIEVYDLDGELVGNETLSIEEYPSLWEGLNAKFDVEATGSDGSHWLTSINQTVVDKSWSLMIYENDTLASTGVDGIVVDNGDKFTFKNECWNTVESGWGSMDSYEVLLDQAVYHYAKTKMKTSIASSTSCFDSTFWQSISLYNMMKNKYDSNLFNVNSYSDAYKESITNANLDDLRNATAWATDANIAKWYYAARLFDTDLTKFKEVYGTYLDSLTTYGSEYEMPFTLSIAKELELDNKIKDDVKNPTSRASLQYGTDALAWQITGMALYTTLDDSEFSPFTLDAINAAVNDFGADLSTSVANVLFPLVAMNKNPRDFALDESNTDLIKYLFDNCYDKENQEFLTEKLGAGDYSSNQIYASLMAYKVQRDTGTGVILFA
;
A
#
# COMPACT_ATOMS: atom_id res chain seq x y z
N MET A 1 -8.64 -32.08 -17.05
CA MET A 1 -7.60 -32.24 -18.09
C MET A 1 -6.67 -31.05 -18.04
N LYS A 2 -5.38 -31.29 -17.89
CA LYS A 2 -4.21 -30.39 -17.92
C LYS A 2 -4.28 -29.12 -17.05
N LYS A 3 -3.90 -29.28 -15.78
CA LYS A 3 -3.39 -28.22 -14.89
C LYS A 3 -2.13 -27.62 -15.53
N ARG A 4 -2.11 -26.32 -15.76
CA ARG A 4 -0.86 -25.58 -15.98
C ARG A 4 -0.57 -24.78 -14.70
N LEU A 5 0.40 -25.27 -13.97
CA LEU A 5 1.12 -24.50 -12.95
C LEU A 5 1.83 -23.33 -13.67
N PHE A 6 1.52 -22.12 -13.27
CA PHE A 6 2.38 -20.98 -13.49
C PHE A 6 3.15 -20.72 -12.19
N ALA A 7 4.35 -21.27 -12.13
CA ALA A 7 5.39 -20.79 -11.24
C ALA A 7 6.02 -19.58 -11.95
N ALA A 8 5.62 -18.38 -11.62
CA ALA A 8 6.34 -17.17 -12.01
C ALA A 8 7.45 -16.96 -10.98
N SER A 9 8.62 -17.48 -11.31
CA SER A 9 9.86 -17.21 -10.60
C SER A 9 10.23 -15.75 -10.71
N MET A 10 10.45 -15.10 -9.59
CA MET A 10 11.23 -13.86 -9.48
C MET A 10 12.66 -14.16 -9.96
N ALA A 11 12.96 -13.78 -11.18
CA ALA A 11 14.30 -13.78 -11.75
C ALA A 11 14.39 -12.68 -12.82
N PHE A 12 14.21 -11.41 -12.39
CA PHE A 12 14.51 -10.25 -13.21
C PHE A 12 15.35 -9.27 -12.42
N GLY A 13 16.64 -9.50 -12.41
CA GLY A 13 17.59 -8.62 -11.73
C GLY A 13 19.03 -8.92 -12.10
N LEU A 14 19.29 -9.63 -13.20
CA LEU A 14 20.66 -9.95 -13.54
C LEU A 14 20.85 -10.10 -15.07
N ALA A 15 20.69 -9.03 -15.82
CA ALA A 15 21.02 -9.05 -17.25
C ALA A 15 21.42 -7.70 -17.85
N ILE A 16 22.11 -6.84 -17.13
CA ILE A 16 22.78 -5.69 -17.75
C ILE A 16 24.19 -5.51 -17.13
N VAL A 17 25.05 -6.46 -17.22
CA VAL A 17 26.53 -6.26 -17.18
C VAL A 17 27.21 -7.48 -17.77
N LEU A 18 27.13 -7.73 -19.07
CA LEU A 18 28.07 -8.59 -19.79
C LEU A 18 28.03 -8.28 -21.30
N ALA A 19 28.43 -7.07 -21.66
CA ALA A 19 28.74 -6.76 -23.03
C ALA A 19 29.87 -5.72 -23.10
N SER A 20 31.06 -6.12 -22.68
CA SER A 20 32.28 -5.41 -23.10
C SER A 20 33.50 -6.22 -22.64
N CYS A 21 33.87 -7.20 -23.40
CA CYS A 21 35.24 -7.72 -23.53
C CYS A 21 35.25 -8.83 -24.58
N GLY A 22 35.28 -8.44 -25.85
CA GLY A 22 35.61 -9.29 -26.96
C GLY A 22 36.79 -8.66 -27.68
N GLY A 23 37.99 -9.02 -27.29
CA GLY A 23 39.22 -8.64 -27.97
C GLY A 23 39.86 -9.87 -28.62
N ASP A 24 39.87 -9.88 -29.94
CA ASP A 24 40.49 -10.92 -30.76
C ASP A 24 41.98 -11.01 -30.52
N ASN A 25 42.43 -12.22 -30.25
CA ASN A 25 43.84 -12.63 -30.34
C ASN A 25 44.22 -12.86 -31.80
N GLN A 26 45.09 -12.00 -32.37
CA GLN A 26 45.95 -12.39 -33.47
C GLN A 26 47.41 -12.35 -33.03
N THR A 27 48.00 -13.51 -33.00
CA THR A 27 49.42 -13.76 -32.87
C THR A 27 50.17 -13.31 -34.13
N THR A 28 51.14 -12.41 -33.96
CA THR A 28 52.31 -12.35 -34.87
C THR A 28 53.58 -12.12 -34.07
N SER A 29 54.50 -13.02 -34.29
CA SER A 29 55.89 -13.10 -33.81
C SER A 29 56.73 -11.95 -34.37
N GLY A 30 57.60 -11.34 -33.55
CA GLY A 30 58.57 -10.37 -34.02
C GLY A 30 59.42 -9.77 -32.90
N ASP A 31 60.55 -10.29 -32.73
CA ASP A 31 61.82 -9.80 -32.19
C ASP A 31 61.95 -8.74 -31.10
N VAL A 32 62.70 -9.18 -30.13
CA VAL A 32 63.34 -8.54 -28.98
C VAL A 32 64.16 -7.31 -29.38
N LYS A 33 63.94 -6.19 -28.67
CA LYS A 33 64.97 -5.22 -28.30
C LYS A 33 64.74 -4.72 -26.91
N THR A 34 65.63 -5.11 -26.02
CA THR A 34 65.79 -4.61 -24.66
C THR A 34 66.25 -3.16 -24.66
N THR A 35 65.50 -2.25 -24.09
CA THR A 35 66.03 -1.00 -23.56
C THR A 35 65.32 -0.74 -22.23
N THR A 36 66.11 -0.88 -21.18
CA THR A 36 65.78 -0.46 -19.82
C THR A 36 65.76 1.08 -19.74
N ASP A 37 64.56 1.63 -19.58
CA ASP A 37 64.41 2.94 -18.93
C ASP A 37 63.36 2.76 -17.85
N LEU A 38 63.85 2.80 -16.61
CA LEU A 38 63.06 2.95 -15.41
C LEU A 38 62.59 4.39 -15.34
N ASP A 39 61.51 4.70 -16.00
CA ASP A 39 60.75 5.91 -15.67
C ASP A 39 59.91 5.60 -14.44
N LYS A 40 60.34 6.17 -13.30
CA LYS A 40 59.55 6.25 -12.09
C LYS A 40 58.36 7.14 -12.38
N THR A 41 57.28 6.57 -12.84
CA THR A 41 55.95 7.19 -12.78
C THR A 41 55.60 7.26 -11.29
N THR A 42 55.91 8.36 -10.69
CA THR A 42 55.29 8.78 -9.43
C THR A 42 53.81 8.87 -9.71
N THR A 43 53.09 7.86 -9.31
CA THR A 43 51.63 7.94 -9.20
C THR A 43 51.42 9.01 -8.12
N GLU A 44 51.17 10.25 -8.52
CA GLU A 44 50.61 11.26 -7.63
C GLU A 44 49.28 10.67 -7.15
N THR A 45 49.25 10.22 -5.93
CA THR A 45 48.03 9.93 -5.23
C THR A 45 47.36 11.29 -5.10
N LYS A 46 46.40 11.60 -6.00
CA LYS A 46 45.53 12.75 -5.87
C LYS A 46 44.80 12.54 -4.56
N THR A 47 45.24 13.20 -3.52
CA THR A 47 44.48 13.32 -2.27
C THR A 47 43.24 14.13 -2.65
N ASN A 48 42.11 13.47 -2.89
CA ASN A 48 40.83 14.13 -3.06
C ASN A 48 40.52 14.82 -1.73
N SER A 49 40.78 16.12 -1.66
CA SER A 49 40.40 16.94 -0.52
C SER A 49 39.19 17.79 -0.93
N GLY A 50 38.25 17.92 -0.02
CA GLY A 50 37.04 18.70 -0.28
C GLY A 50 35.81 18.10 0.40
N SER A 51 34.67 18.43 -0.10
CA SER A 51 33.39 17.94 0.44
C SER A 51 32.38 17.64 -0.66
N TYR A 52 31.46 16.76 -0.35
CA TYR A 52 30.28 16.45 -1.16
C TYR A 52 29.02 16.50 -0.31
N THR A 53 27.86 16.64 -0.93
CA THR A 53 26.58 16.74 -0.23
C THR A 53 25.70 15.54 -0.59
N ILE A 54 25.01 15.00 0.41
CA ILE A 54 23.99 13.96 0.25
C ILE A 54 22.63 14.54 0.66
N GLU A 55 21.66 14.45 -0.23
CA GLU A 55 20.25 14.74 0.04
C GLU A 55 19.42 13.47 -0.14
N VAL A 56 18.48 13.23 0.78
CA VAL A 56 17.58 12.08 0.75
C VAL A 56 16.15 12.56 0.77
N TYR A 57 15.37 12.16 -0.22
CA TYR A 57 13.95 12.47 -0.34
C TYR A 57 13.14 11.18 -0.20
N ASP A 58 12.07 11.27 0.56
CA ASP A 58 11.12 10.16 0.69
C ASP A 58 10.17 10.07 -0.51
N LEU A 59 9.18 9.17 -0.42
CA LEU A 59 8.25 8.88 -1.51
C LEU A 59 7.30 10.05 -1.82
N ASP A 60 7.00 10.90 -0.83
CA ASP A 60 6.19 12.13 -1.02
C ASP A 60 7.04 13.29 -1.55
N GLY A 61 8.35 13.10 -1.70
CA GLY A 61 9.27 14.15 -2.14
C GLY A 61 9.72 15.11 -1.04
N GLU A 62 9.51 14.75 0.23
CA GLU A 62 10.03 15.53 1.37
C GLU A 62 11.50 15.22 1.62
N LEU A 63 12.29 16.27 1.93
CA LEU A 63 13.70 16.15 2.29
C LEU A 63 13.83 15.58 3.71
N VAL A 64 14.22 14.32 3.83
CA VAL A 64 14.34 13.60 5.10
C VAL A 64 15.79 13.43 5.56
N GLY A 65 16.75 13.89 4.78
CA GLY A 65 18.16 13.90 5.15
C GLY A 65 18.97 14.83 4.27
N ASN A 66 19.91 15.59 4.90
CA ASN A 66 20.82 16.47 4.19
C ASN A 66 22.12 16.59 4.99
N GLU A 67 23.24 16.12 4.43
CA GLU A 67 24.55 16.15 5.04
C GLU A 67 25.62 16.58 4.04
N THR A 68 26.57 17.42 4.51
CA THR A 68 27.77 17.75 3.74
C THR A 68 28.97 17.07 4.42
N LEU A 69 29.68 16.25 3.69
CA LEU A 69 30.68 15.32 4.20
C LEU A 69 32.07 15.64 3.63
N SER A 70 33.11 15.51 4.47
CA SER A 70 34.48 15.59 4.03
C SER A 70 34.92 14.33 3.28
N ILE A 71 35.52 14.48 2.11
CA ILE A 71 36.10 13.37 1.35
C ILE A 71 37.24 12.70 2.09
N GLU A 72 37.99 13.47 2.90
CA GLU A 72 39.10 12.93 3.70
C GLU A 72 38.59 11.97 4.81
N GLU A 73 37.43 12.26 5.37
CA GLU A 73 36.82 11.43 6.42
C GLU A 73 35.98 10.29 5.83
N TYR A 74 35.27 10.55 4.72
CA TYR A 74 34.40 9.60 4.03
C TYR A 74 34.74 9.56 2.53
N PRO A 75 35.74 8.74 2.12
CA PRO A 75 36.26 8.75 0.76
C PRO A 75 35.35 8.07 -0.28
N SER A 76 34.27 7.43 0.15
CA SER A 76 33.27 6.85 -0.74
C SER A 76 31.85 7.26 -0.35
N LEU A 77 30.95 7.23 -1.30
CA LEU A 77 29.53 7.53 -1.07
C LEU A 77 28.90 6.55 -0.08
N TRP A 78 29.24 5.26 -0.16
CA TRP A 78 28.77 4.24 0.78
C TRP A 78 29.21 4.51 2.22
N GLU A 79 30.49 4.84 2.44
CA GLU A 79 30.98 5.17 3.79
C GLU A 79 30.27 6.38 4.39
N GLY A 80 30.06 7.43 3.59
CA GLY A 80 29.35 8.62 4.01
C GLY A 80 27.88 8.34 4.36
N LEU A 81 27.18 7.59 3.53
CA LEU A 81 25.81 7.17 3.79
C LEU A 81 25.71 6.36 5.07
N ASN A 82 26.48 5.29 5.19
CA ASN A 82 26.41 4.36 6.31
C ASN A 82 26.84 5.02 7.65
N ALA A 83 27.64 6.08 7.61
CA ALA A 83 28.07 6.79 8.81
C ALA A 83 27.07 7.85 9.29
N LYS A 84 26.27 8.43 8.40
CA LYS A 84 25.47 9.62 8.71
C LYS A 84 23.97 9.42 8.62
N PHE A 85 23.53 8.33 7.98
CA PHE A 85 22.13 8.05 7.78
C PHE A 85 21.78 6.67 8.36
N ASP A 86 20.50 6.46 8.65
CA ASP A 86 19.96 5.15 8.97
C ASP A 86 19.76 4.39 7.65
N VAL A 87 20.68 3.47 7.34
CA VAL A 87 20.74 2.79 6.04
C VAL A 87 20.42 1.31 6.17
N GLU A 88 19.45 0.87 5.41
CA GLU A 88 19.21 -0.55 5.18
C GLU A 88 19.68 -0.92 3.77
N ALA A 89 20.47 -1.99 3.67
CA ALA A 89 20.98 -2.49 2.41
C ALA A 89 21.09 -4.01 2.41
N THR A 90 21.03 -4.61 1.22
CA THR A 90 21.35 -6.02 0.98
C THR A 90 22.62 -6.10 0.13
N GLY A 91 23.23 -7.29 0.07
CA GLY A 91 24.47 -7.49 -0.67
C GLY A 91 25.70 -7.56 0.23
N SER A 92 26.86 -7.24 -0.30
CA SER A 92 28.17 -7.30 0.37
C SER A 92 29.06 -6.19 -0.14
N ASP A 93 30.22 -6.02 0.50
CA ASP A 93 31.22 -5.01 0.11
C ASP A 93 31.43 -4.97 -1.41
N GLY A 94 31.26 -3.78 -1.98
CA GLY A 94 31.37 -3.51 -3.41
C GLY A 94 30.12 -3.83 -4.25
N SER A 95 29.01 -4.25 -3.61
CA SER A 95 27.74 -4.53 -4.30
C SER A 95 26.52 -4.32 -3.39
N HIS A 96 26.49 -3.21 -2.65
CA HIS A 96 25.34 -2.88 -1.80
C HIS A 96 24.13 -2.44 -2.63
N TRP A 97 22.98 -3.02 -2.31
CA TRP A 97 21.69 -2.61 -2.84
C TRP A 97 20.91 -1.95 -1.72
N LEU A 98 20.70 -0.65 -1.84
CA LEU A 98 19.95 0.16 -0.86
C LEU A 98 18.48 -0.23 -0.87
N THR A 99 17.94 -0.50 0.30
CA THR A 99 16.52 -0.80 0.50
C THR A 99 15.79 0.29 1.29
N SER A 100 16.52 1.05 2.12
CA SER A 100 15.98 2.21 2.83
C SER A 100 17.12 3.16 3.22
N ILE A 101 16.82 4.45 3.31
CA ILE A 101 17.65 5.47 3.94
C ILE A 101 16.74 6.35 4.80
N ASN A 102 17.05 6.52 6.09
CA ASN A 102 16.23 7.28 7.04
C ASN A 102 14.76 6.85 7.06
N GLN A 103 14.53 5.54 6.98
CA GLN A 103 13.18 4.95 6.95
C GLN A 103 12.33 5.42 5.77
N THR A 104 12.96 5.82 4.66
CA THR A 104 12.23 6.05 3.40
C THR A 104 11.56 4.78 2.94
N VAL A 105 10.31 4.92 2.50
CA VAL A 105 9.53 3.77 2.03
C VAL A 105 9.98 3.39 0.63
N VAL A 106 10.36 2.11 0.45
CA VAL A 106 10.52 1.50 -0.86
C VAL A 106 9.45 0.44 -1.01
N ASP A 107 8.60 0.61 -2.01
CA ASP A 107 7.50 -0.30 -2.33
C ASP A 107 7.84 -1.15 -3.56
N LYS A 108 6.97 -2.13 -3.86
CA LYS A 108 7.14 -3.09 -4.98
C LYS A 108 7.39 -2.43 -6.33
N SER A 109 6.78 -1.25 -6.56
CA SER A 109 6.91 -0.48 -7.80
C SER A 109 7.84 0.73 -7.69
N TRP A 110 8.52 0.90 -6.55
CA TRP A 110 9.35 2.05 -6.26
C TRP A 110 10.77 1.64 -5.93
N SER A 111 11.74 2.50 -6.20
CA SER A 111 13.15 2.28 -5.91
C SER A 111 13.84 3.57 -5.50
N LEU A 112 14.88 3.45 -4.66
CA LEU A 112 15.80 4.56 -4.39
C LEU A 112 16.69 4.76 -5.62
N MET A 113 16.45 5.86 -6.32
CA MET A 113 17.26 6.28 -7.46
C MET A 113 18.33 7.26 -6.99
N ILE A 114 19.54 7.12 -7.55
CA ILE A 114 20.71 7.95 -7.20
C ILE A 114 20.94 8.95 -8.32
N TYR A 115 20.98 10.23 -7.98
CA TYR A 115 21.35 11.30 -8.90
C TYR A 115 22.66 11.92 -8.46
N GLU A 116 23.61 12.01 -9.39
CA GLU A 116 24.87 12.70 -9.25
C GLU A 116 24.77 14.03 -10.00
N ASN A 117 24.83 15.15 -9.30
CA ASN A 117 24.72 16.49 -9.90
C ASN A 117 23.51 16.61 -10.82
N ASP A 118 22.32 16.18 -10.33
CA ASP A 118 21.03 16.14 -11.02
C ASP A 118 20.95 15.18 -12.24
N THR A 119 21.95 14.34 -12.44
CA THR A 119 21.95 13.32 -13.49
C THR A 119 21.83 11.94 -12.86
N LEU A 120 20.95 11.09 -13.41
CA LEU A 120 20.79 9.71 -12.94
C LEU A 120 22.13 8.97 -13.02
N ALA A 121 22.58 8.45 -11.87
CA ALA A 121 23.83 7.71 -11.81
C ALA A 121 23.76 6.41 -12.64
N SER A 122 24.86 6.07 -13.30
CA SER A 122 24.96 4.87 -14.14
C SER A 122 25.36 3.62 -13.36
N THR A 123 25.74 3.78 -12.09
CA THR A 123 26.22 2.72 -11.20
C THR A 123 25.52 2.80 -9.85
N GLY A 124 25.54 1.69 -9.09
CA GLY A 124 25.11 1.68 -7.69
C GLY A 124 26.08 2.43 -6.76
N VAL A 125 25.68 2.56 -5.51
CA VAL A 125 26.38 3.34 -4.47
C VAL A 125 27.87 3.04 -4.32
N ASP A 126 28.28 1.79 -4.51
CA ASP A 126 29.69 1.36 -4.42
C ASP A 126 30.53 1.73 -5.64
N GLY A 127 29.89 1.94 -6.79
CA GLY A 127 30.60 2.27 -8.04
C GLY A 127 30.77 3.77 -8.27
N ILE A 128 30.22 4.60 -7.41
CA ILE A 128 30.27 6.06 -7.52
C ILE A 128 31.56 6.58 -6.87
N VAL A 129 32.32 7.34 -7.62
CA VAL A 129 33.49 8.06 -7.12
C VAL A 129 33.06 9.45 -6.69
N VAL A 130 33.39 9.84 -5.47
CA VAL A 130 33.06 11.18 -4.93
C VAL A 130 34.14 12.19 -5.26
N ASP A 131 33.75 13.34 -5.80
CA ASP A 131 34.63 14.47 -6.09
C ASP A 131 34.20 15.73 -5.30
N ASN A 132 35.12 16.68 -5.20
CA ASN A 132 34.83 17.91 -4.45
C ASN A 132 33.73 18.74 -5.12
N GLY A 133 32.70 19.03 -4.36
CA GLY A 133 31.54 19.80 -4.79
C GLY A 133 30.40 18.95 -5.35
N ASP A 134 30.54 17.63 -5.38
CA ASP A 134 29.45 16.76 -5.84
C ASP A 134 28.25 16.83 -4.93
N LYS A 135 27.09 16.67 -5.55
CA LYS A 135 25.79 16.55 -4.90
C LYS A 135 25.15 15.22 -5.29
N PHE A 136 24.92 14.38 -4.31
CA PHE A 136 24.19 13.13 -4.47
C PHE A 136 22.78 13.27 -3.92
N THR A 137 21.81 12.98 -4.76
CA THR A 137 20.40 13.04 -4.37
C THR A 137 19.80 11.66 -4.48
N PHE A 138 19.24 11.17 -3.38
CA PHE A 138 18.51 9.90 -3.31
C PHE A 138 17.01 10.20 -3.31
N LYS A 139 16.27 9.64 -4.29
CA LYS A 139 14.84 9.83 -4.44
C LYS A 139 14.14 8.50 -4.57
N ASN A 140 12.99 8.37 -3.92
CA ASN A 140 12.08 7.29 -4.24
C ASN A 140 11.35 7.62 -5.54
N GLU A 141 11.48 6.76 -6.54
CA GLU A 141 10.82 6.92 -7.83
C GLU A 141 10.11 5.65 -8.27
N CYS A 142 8.94 5.82 -8.86
CA CYS A 142 8.20 4.71 -9.43
C CYS A 142 8.83 4.28 -10.75
N TRP A 143 9.40 3.08 -10.78
CA TRP A 143 9.97 2.50 -11.99
C TRP A 143 8.93 1.80 -12.86
N ASN A 144 7.79 1.40 -12.28
CA ASN A 144 6.73 0.63 -12.95
C ASN A 144 5.75 1.55 -13.71
N THR A 145 6.24 2.57 -14.40
CA THR A 145 5.39 3.52 -15.12
C THR A 145 5.36 3.25 -16.62
N VAL A 146 4.28 3.71 -17.27
CA VAL A 146 4.16 3.69 -18.74
C VAL A 146 5.25 4.56 -19.37
N GLU A 147 5.53 5.73 -18.79
CA GLU A 147 6.54 6.67 -19.26
C GLU A 147 7.95 6.11 -19.18
N SER A 148 8.25 5.29 -18.18
CA SER A 148 9.56 4.62 -18.07
C SER A 148 9.76 3.55 -19.14
N GLY A 149 8.69 3.07 -19.76
CA GLY A 149 8.71 1.93 -20.69
C GLY A 149 8.90 0.57 -20.02
N TRP A 150 8.94 0.50 -18.69
CA TRP A 150 9.17 -0.74 -17.91
C TRP A 150 7.95 -1.24 -17.18
N GLY A 151 6.86 -0.46 -17.17
CA GLY A 151 5.67 -0.78 -16.39
C GLY A 151 4.36 -0.35 -17.04
N SER A 152 3.31 -0.34 -16.22
CA SER A 152 1.94 -0.09 -16.66
C SER A 152 1.22 0.99 -15.84
N MET A 153 1.82 1.49 -14.78
CA MET A 153 1.22 2.52 -13.93
C MET A 153 1.22 3.87 -14.65
N ASP A 154 0.09 4.52 -14.66
CA ASP A 154 -0.02 5.90 -15.11
C ASP A 154 0.13 6.89 -13.95
N SER A 155 0.03 8.17 -14.24
CA SER A 155 0.21 9.25 -13.25
C SER A 155 -0.79 9.19 -12.09
N TYR A 156 -2.00 8.66 -12.29
CA TYR A 156 -3.00 8.54 -11.21
C TYR A 156 -2.69 7.39 -10.27
N GLU A 157 -2.10 6.31 -10.75
CA GLU A 157 -1.66 5.19 -9.92
C GLU A 157 -0.41 5.56 -9.11
N VAL A 158 0.50 6.32 -9.71
CA VAL A 158 1.64 6.91 -9.00
C VAL A 158 1.15 7.85 -7.90
N LEU A 159 0.21 8.74 -8.22
CA LEU A 159 -0.37 9.68 -7.26
C LEU A 159 -1.14 8.95 -6.14
N LEU A 160 -1.81 7.83 -6.46
CA LEU A 160 -2.46 6.98 -5.47
C LEU A 160 -1.45 6.44 -4.46
N ASP A 161 -0.33 5.91 -4.92
CA ASP A 161 0.72 5.40 -4.04
C ASP A 161 1.24 6.51 -3.13
N GLN A 162 1.57 7.68 -3.68
CA GLN A 162 2.01 8.83 -2.90
C GLN A 162 0.99 9.26 -1.85
N ALA A 163 -0.29 9.38 -2.23
CA ALA A 163 -1.35 9.76 -1.31
C ALA A 163 -1.55 8.74 -0.16
N VAL A 164 -1.47 7.44 -0.47
CA VAL A 164 -1.56 6.37 0.53
C VAL A 164 -0.39 6.45 1.51
N TYR A 165 0.84 6.66 1.03
CA TYR A 165 2.00 6.75 1.90
C TYR A 165 2.02 8.03 2.72
N HIS A 166 1.66 9.16 2.12
CA HIS A 166 1.52 10.42 2.86
C HIS A 166 0.50 10.30 4.00
N TYR A 167 -0.67 9.75 3.72
CA TYR A 167 -1.69 9.50 4.73
C TYR A 167 -1.19 8.57 5.85
N ALA A 168 -0.53 7.47 5.49
CA ALA A 168 -0.02 6.51 6.47
C ALA A 168 1.03 7.14 7.40
N LYS A 169 1.96 7.90 6.84
CA LYS A 169 3.05 8.59 7.54
C LYS A 169 2.54 9.70 8.48
N THR A 170 1.51 10.41 8.07
CA THR A 170 0.99 11.59 8.78
C THR A 170 -0.25 11.26 9.61
N LYS A 171 -1.43 11.23 8.99
CA LYS A 171 -2.72 11.12 9.67
C LYS A 171 -2.94 9.75 10.32
N MET A 172 -2.67 8.66 9.61
CA MET A 172 -2.89 7.31 10.14
C MET A 172 -1.99 7.05 11.34
N LYS A 173 -0.69 7.32 11.24
CA LYS A 173 0.28 7.13 12.32
C LYS A 173 -0.09 7.95 13.57
N THR A 174 -0.48 9.23 13.39
CA THR A 174 -0.90 10.11 14.48
C THR A 174 -2.20 9.64 15.13
N SER A 175 -3.18 9.25 14.34
CA SER A 175 -4.46 8.72 14.81
C SER A 175 -4.28 7.44 15.62
N ILE A 176 -3.48 6.50 15.11
CA ILE A 176 -3.14 5.26 15.80
C ILE A 176 -2.42 5.53 17.12
N ALA A 177 -1.44 6.44 17.13
CA ALA A 177 -0.67 6.76 18.33
C ALA A 177 -1.52 7.41 19.42
N SER A 178 -2.56 8.15 19.06
CA SER A 178 -3.51 8.78 20.00
C SER A 178 -4.63 7.86 20.46
N SER A 179 -4.81 6.72 19.81
CA SER A 179 -5.88 5.76 20.13
C SER A 179 -5.61 5.05 21.46
N THR A 180 -6.63 4.97 22.30
CA THR A 180 -6.57 4.31 23.61
C THR A 180 -7.51 3.12 23.75
N SER A 181 -8.34 2.87 22.73
CA SER A 181 -9.32 1.79 22.74
C SER A 181 -9.53 1.21 21.35
N CYS A 182 -9.61 -0.10 21.27
CA CYS A 182 -9.95 -0.79 20.02
C CYS A 182 -11.38 -0.49 19.52
N PHE A 183 -12.21 0.16 20.34
CA PHE A 183 -13.58 0.56 20.01
C PHE A 183 -13.71 2.01 19.53
N ASP A 184 -12.62 2.76 19.47
CA ASP A 184 -12.64 4.16 19.06
C ASP A 184 -12.78 4.34 17.53
N SER A 185 -12.56 5.57 17.06
CA SER A 185 -12.74 5.94 15.64
C SER A 185 -11.63 5.45 14.71
N THR A 186 -10.59 4.78 15.22
CA THR A 186 -9.43 4.29 14.41
C THR A 186 -9.71 2.98 13.66
N PHE A 187 -10.95 2.59 13.54
CA PHE A 187 -11.36 1.33 12.91
C PHE A 187 -10.88 1.19 11.47
N TRP A 188 -11.05 2.21 10.63
CA TRP A 188 -10.60 2.18 9.24
C TRP A 188 -9.09 2.10 9.11
N GLN A 189 -8.37 2.77 9.99
CA GLN A 189 -6.92 2.68 10.07
C GLN A 189 -6.46 1.27 10.46
N SER A 190 -7.16 0.64 11.39
CA SER A 190 -6.86 -0.74 11.80
C SER A 190 -7.05 -1.74 10.65
N ILE A 191 -8.13 -1.62 9.89
CA ILE A 191 -8.36 -2.44 8.68
C ILE A 191 -7.28 -2.18 7.63
N SER A 192 -6.98 -0.91 7.36
CA SER A 192 -5.95 -0.51 6.39
C SER A 192 -4.59 -1.11 6.77
N LEU A 193 -4.20 -0.93 8.02
CA LEU A 193 -2.93 -1.44 8.53
C LEU A 193 -2.87 -2.97 8.45
N TYR A 194 -3.95 -3.66 8.83
CA TYR A 194 -4.02 -5.12 8.71
C TYR A 194 -3.79 -5.59 7.27
N ASN A 195 -4.47 -4.98 6.30
CA ASN A 195 -4.31 -5.32 4.89
C ASN A 195 -2.89 -5.08 4.38
N MET A 196 -2.27 -3.96 4.74
CA MET A 196 -0.93 -3.63 4.32
C MET A 196 0.12 -4.57 4.94
N MET A 197 0.03 -4.85 6.24
CA MET A 197 0.90 -5.80 6.94
C MET A 197 0.79 -7.21 6.38
N LYS A 198 -0.43 -7.71 6.17
CA LYS A 198 -0.69 -9.06 5.63
C LYS A 198 -0.07 -9.23 4.25
N ASN A 199 -0.06 -8.19 3.43
CA ASN A 199 0.50 -8.20 2.09
C ASN A 199 1.98 -7.76 2.03
N LYS A 200 2.63 -7.62 3.21
CA LYS A 200 4.07 -7.36 3.35
C LYS A 200 4.53 -6.05 2.70
N TYR A 201 3.72 -5.01 2.85
CA TYR A 201 4.19 -3.66 2.56
C TYR A 201 5.16 -3.19 3.65
N ASP A 202 5.86 -2.11 3.38
CA ASP A 202 6.96 -1.60 4.21
C ASP A 202 6.65 -1.66 5.72
N SER A 203 7.47 -2.42 6.46
CA SER A 203 7.26 -2.66 7.89
C SER A 203 7.61 -1.46 8.78
N ASN A 204 8.31 -0.46 8.28
CA ASN A 204 8.61 0.76 9.04
C ASN A 204 7.39 1.67 9.07
N LEU A 205 6.63 1.70 7.99
CA LEU A 205 5.42 2.50 7.87
C LEU A 205 4.17 1.75 8.34
N PHE A 206 4.02 0.49 7.92
CA PHE A 206 2.85 -0.33 8.20
C PHE A 206 3.13 -1.36 9.31
N ASN A 207 3.08 -0.91 10.57
CA ASN A 207 3.32 -1.76 11.72
C ASN A 207 2.45 -1.35 12.93
N VAL A 208 2.39 -2.23 13.93
CA VAL A 208 1.60 -2.01 15.15
C VAL A 208 2.34 -1.26 16.26
N ASN A 209 3.60 -0.87 16.03
CA ASN A 209 4.44 -0.28 17.09
C ASN A 209 3.95 1.09 17.55
N SER A 210 3.20 1.79 16.71
CA SER A 210 2.64 3.11 17.03
C SER A 210 1.44 3.06 17.96
N TYR A 211 0.79 1.90 18.16
CA TYR A 211 -0.34 1.79 19.08
C TYR A 211 0.09 1.91 20.54
N SER A 212 -0.70 2.63 21.33
CA SER A 212 -0.48 2.78 22.77
C SER A 212 -0.68 1.45 23.54
N ASP A 213 -0.08 1.36 24.72
CA ASP A 213 -0.32 0.20 25.59
C ASP A 213 -1.77 0.13 26.05
N ALA A 214 -2.43 1.27 26.27
CA ALA A 214 -3.85 1.33 26.59
C ALA A 214 -4.74 0.74 25.48
N TYR A 215 -4.38 0.96 24.20
CA TYR A 215 -5.08 0.32 23.09
C TYR A 215 -4.95 -1.21 23.15
N LYS A 216 -3.72 -1.73 23.33
CA LYS A 216 -3.45 -3.17 23.44
C LYS A 216 -4.17 -3.80 24.65
N GLU A 217 -4.17 -3.11 25.78
CA GLU A 217 -4.92 -3.54 26.97
C GLU A 217 -6.41 -3.58 26.73
N SER A 218 -6.98 -2.67 25.95
CA SER A 218 -8.40 -2.67 25.62
C SER A 218 -8.85 -3.93 24.86
N ILE A 219 -7.97 -4.54 24.08
CA ILE A 219 -8.24 -5.79 23.38
C ILE A 219 -8.32 -6.94 24.38
N THR A 220 -7.33 -7.03 25.28
CA THR A 220 -7.25 -8.14 26.25
C THR A 220 -8.29 -8.04 27.36
N ASN A 221 -8.71 -6.82 27.71
CA ASN A 221 -9.69 -6.56 28.76
C ASN A 221 -11.13 -6.58 28.24
N ALA A 222 -11.36 -6.74 26.94
CA ALA A 222 -12.71 -6.82 26.39
C ALA A 222 -13.46 -8.05 26.90
N ASN A 223 -14.70 -7.85 27.35
CA ASN A 223 -15.54 -8.95 27.80
C ASN A 223 -16.23 -9.64 26.63
N LEU A 224 -15.64 -10.72 26.12
CA LEU A 224 -16.18 -11.46 24.99
C LEU A 224 -17.52 -12.16 25.28
N ASP A 225 -17.81 -12.47 26.55
CA ASP A 225 -19.07 -13.10 26.91
C ASP A 225 -20.29 -12.15 26.76
N ASP A 226 -20.05 -10.84 26.72
CA ASP A 226 -21.09 -9.85 26.45
C ASP A 226 -21.63 -9.91 25.02
N LEU A 227 -20.93 -10.56 24.08
CA LEU A 227 -21.47 -10.85 22.74
C LEU A 227 -22.76 -11.70 22.80
N ARG A 228 -22.99 -12.45 23.88
CA ARG A 228 -24.23 -13.20 24.09
C ARG A 228 -25.41 -12.32 24.46
N ASN A 229 -25.12 -11.17 25.05
CA ASN A 229 -26.09 -10.17 25.45
C ASN A 229 -25.99 -9.01 24.48
N ALA A 230 -26.76 -9.04 23.40
CA ALA A 230 -26.75 -8.05 22.30
C ALA A 230 -26.84 -6.57 22.73
N THR A 231 -26.95 -6.30 24.02
CA THR A 231 -27.05 -4.95 24.61
C THR A 231 -25.68 -4.33 24.97
N ALA A 232 -24.63 -5.11 25.20
CA ALA A 232 -23.32 -4.59 25.63
C ALA A 232 -22.38 -4.27 24.44
N TRP A 233 -22.47 -5.06 23.40
CA TRP A 233 -21.76 -4.82 22.13
C TRP A 233 -22.72 -4.25 21.10
N ALA A 234 -23.28 -3.13 21.36
CA ALA A 234 -24.46 -2.51 20.77
C ALA A 234 -24.61 -2.63 19.22
N THR A 235 -23.57 -3.05 18.49
CA THR A 235 -23.61 -3.22 17.03
C THR A 235 -22.54 -4.21 16.56
N ASP A 236 -22.77 -4.88 15.44
CA ASP A 236 -21.77 -5.71 14.75
C ASP A 236 -20.50 -4.92 14.42
N ALA A 237 -20.59 -3.61 14.30
CA ALA A 237 -19.44 -2.73 14.12
C ALA A 237 -18.47 -2.76 15.31
N ASN A 238 -18.93 -2.86 16.54
CA ASN A 238 -18.04 -2.99 17.71
C ASN A 238 -17.38 -4.36 17.77
N ILE A 239 -18.10 -5.40 17.38
CA ILE A 239 -17.53 -6.75 17.22
C ILE A 239 -16.41 -6.70 16.18
N ALA A 240 -16.64 -6.07 15.04
CA ALA A 240 -15.66 -5.91 14.00
C ALA A 240 -14.44 -5.10 14.46
N LYS A 241 -14.64 -4.00 15.18
CA LYS A 241 -13.54 -3.20 15.74
C LYS A 241 -12.61 -4.04 16.62
N TRP A 242 -13.19 -4.79 17.55
CA TRP A 242 -12.41 -5.70 18.38
C TRP A 242 -11.69 -6.77 17.57
N TYR A 243 -12.41 -7.40 16.63
CA TYR A 243 -11.87 -8.49 15.83
C TYR A 243 -10.65 -8.07 15.02
N TYR A 244 -10.73 -6.96 14.28
CA TYR A 244 -9.59 -6.47 13.50
C TYR A 244 -8.44 -5.99 14.38
N ALA A 245 -8.73 -5.38 15.52
CA ALA A 245 -7.69 -5.06 16.49
C ALA A 245 -7.00 -6.33 17.02
N ALA A 246 -7.76 -7.36 17.36
CA ALA A 246 -7.21 -8.63 17.80
C ALA A 246 -6.34 -9.31 16.73
N ARG A 247 -6.74 -9.23 15.46
CA ARG A 247 -5.97 -9.74 14.32
C ARG A 247 -4.65 -8.99 14.11
N LEU A 248 -4.63 -7.68 14.31
CA LEU A 248 -3.41 -6.87 14.22
C LEU A 248 -2.32 -7.32 15.21
N PHE A 249 -2.72 -7.83 16.37
CA PHE A 249 -1.81 -8.21 17.45
C PHE A 249 -1.69 -9.74 17.64
N ASP A 250 -2.09 -10.53 16.63
CA ASP A 250 -2.04 -11.99 16.67
C ASP A 250 -2.68 -12.58 17.94
N THR A 251 -3.75 -11.96 18.44
CA THR A 251 -4.48 -12.38 19.64
C THR A 251 -5.14 -13.73 19.37
N ASP A 252 -5.11 -14.63 20.35
CA ASP A 252 -5.83 -15.91 20.26
C ASP A 252 -7.34 -15.70 20.12
N LEU A 253 -7.90 -16.14 18.99
CA LEU A 253 -9.31 -16.01 18.67
C LEU A 253 -10.18 -17.19 19.09
N THR A 254 -9.64 -18.20 19.78
CA THR A 254 -10.38 -19.43 20.13
C THR A 254 -11.64 -19.12 20.91
N LYS A 255 -11.54 -18.31 21.96
CA LYS A 255 -12.71 -17.90 22.76
C LYS A 255 -13.67 -17.04 21.97
N PHE A 256 -13.14 -16.12 21.15
CA PHE A 256 -13.97 -15.26 20.28
C PHE A 256 -14.77 -16.11 19.30
N LYS A 257 -14.13 -17.06 18.63
CA LYS A 257 -14.79 -17.96 17.66
C LYS A 257 -15.97 -18.70 18.28
N GLU A 258 -15.80 -19.24 19.51
CA GLU A 258 -16.87 -19.93 20.26
C GLU A 258 -18.05 -19.01 20.54
N VAL A 259 -17.75 -17.82 21.11
CA VAL A 259 -18.79 -16.86 21.53
C VAL A 259 -19.49 -16.25 20.31
N TYR A 260 -18.72 -15.91 19.28
CA TYR A 260 -19.24 -15.34 18.04
C TYR A 260 -20.09 -16.33 17.25
N GLY A 261 -19.71 -17.62 17.20
CA GLY A 261 -20.53 -18.67 16.62
C GLY A 261 -21.89 -18.79 17.30
N THR A 262 -21.92 -18.74 18.64
CA THR A 262 -23.17 -18.72 19.41
C THR A 262 -24.04 -17.48 19.11
N TYR A 263 -23.41 -16.31 18.94
CA TYR A 263 -24.10 -15.09 18.54
C TYR A 263 -24.70 -15.21 17.12
N LEU A 264 -23.92 -15.68 16.15
CA LEU A 264 -24.39 -15.88 14.76
C LEU A 264 -25.57 -16.85 14.68
N ASP A 265 -25.56 -17.94 15.48
CA ASP A 265 -26.66 -18.90 15.55
C ASP A 265 -27.97 -18.27 16.07
N SER A 266 -27.88 -17.21 16.86
CA SER A 266 -29.02 -16.47 17.36
C SER A 266 -29.64 -15.50 16.35
N LEU A 267 -28.89 -15.12 15.33
CA LEU A 267 -29.36 -14.21 14.28
C LEU A 267 -30.27 -14.94 13.30
N THR A 268 -31.41 -14.34 13.01
CA THR A 268 -32.37 -14.84 12.00
C THR A 268 -32.31 -14.04 10.72
N THR A 269 -31.84 -12.78 10.81
CA THR A 269 -31.66 -11.85 9.70
C THR A 269 -30.42 -11.00 9.99
N TYR A 270 -29.84 -10.36 8.96
CA TYR A 270 -28.82 -9.34 9.21
C TYR A 270 -29.48 -8.08 9.83
N GLY A 271 -28.77 -7.42 10.75
CA GLY A 271 -29.29 -6.29 11.51
C GLY A 271 -29.48 -5.04 10.66
N SER A 272 -28.44 -4.64 9.94
CA SER A 272 -28.49 -3.53 8.99
C SER A 272 -27.51 -3.77 7.84
N GLU A 273 -27.75 -3.10 6.72
CA GLU A 273 -26.89 -3.13 5.54
C GLU A 273 -25.47 -2.65 5.87
N TYR A 274 -25.31 -1.73 6.78
CA TYR A 274 -24.02 -1.16 7.20
C TYR A 274 -23.18 -2.11 8.04
N GLU A 275 -23.82 -3.03 8.75
CA GLU A 275 -23.16 -4.00 9.63
C GLU A 275 -22.89 -5.33 8.95
N MET A 276 -23.71 -5.68 7.96
CA MET A 276 -23.68 -6.95 7.26
C MET A 276 -22.30 -7.32 6.68
N PRO A 277 -21.51 -6.40 6.04
CA PRO A 277 -20.20 -6.74 5.52
C PRO A 277 -19.24 -7.23 6.60
N PHE A 278 -19.28 -6.62 7.76
CA PHE A 278 -18.41 -7.01 8.87
C PHE A 278 -18.80 -8.37 9.43
N THR A 279 -20.09 -8.59 9.66
CA THR A 279 -20.61 -9.85 10.18
C THR A 279 -20.25 -11.01 9.25
N LEU A 280 -20.47 -10.86 7.96
CA LEU A 280 -20.21 -11.91 6.97
C LEU A 280 -18.71 -12.16 6.77
N SER A 281 -17.90 -11.12 6.75
CA SER A 281 -16.47 -11.22 6.60
C SER A 281 -15.83 -12.00 7.78
N ILE A 282 -16.19 -11.66 9.01
CA ILE A 282 -15.71 -12.34 10.20
C ILE A 282 -16.17 -13.80 10.21
N ALA A 283 -17.45 -14.06 9.89
CA ALA A 283 -17.96 -15.43 9.82
C ALA A 283 -17.22 -16.28 8.78
N LYS A 284 -16.94 -15.70 7.60
CA LYS A 284 -16.19 -16.37 6.53
C LYS A 284 -14.74 -16.66 6.95
N GLU A 285 -14.04 -15.69 7.51
CA GLU A 285 -12.65 -15.85 7.93
C GLU A 285 -12.50 -16.88 9.06
N LEU A 286 -13.47 -16.94 9.96
CA LEU A 286 -13.50 -17.92 11.04
C LEU A 286 -14.08 -19.29 10.62
N GLU A 287 -14.50 -19.44 9.36
CA GLU A 287 -15.15 -20.64 8.85
C GLU A 287 -16.40 -21.02 9.67
N LEU A 288 -17.20 -20.02 10.05
CA LEU A 288 -18.44 -20.21 10.78
C LEU A 288 -19.64 -20.25 9.81
N ASP A 289 -20.45 -21.29 9.93
CA ASP A 289 -21.72 -21.35 9.24
C ASP A 289 -22.76 -20.43 9.94
N ASN A 290 -23.65 -19.84 9.16
CA ASN A 290 -24.69 -18.95 9.71
C ASN A 290 -25.91 -18.93 8.79
N LYS A 291 -27.06 -18.55 9.35
CA LYS A 291 -28.33 -18.50 8.63
C LYS A 291 -28.48 -17.24 7.80
N ILE A 292 -27.79 -16.17 8.15
CA ILE A 292 -27.91 -14.88 7.46
C ILE A 292 -27.32 -14.90 6.04
N LYS A 293 -26.46 -15.88 5.72
CA LYS A 293 -25.94 -16.06 4.36
C LYS A 293 -27.05 -16.27 3.31
N ASP A 294 -28.13 -16.93 3.67
CA ASP A 294 -29.24 -17.18 2.75
C ASP A 294 -30.09 -15.91 2.53
N ASP A 295 -30.22 -15.08 3.55
CA ASP A 295 -30.85 -13.76 3.42
C ASP A 295 -30.05 -12.83 2.51
N VAL A 296 -28.71 -12.92 2.59
CA VAL A 296 -27.82 -12.11 1.75
C VAL A 296 -27.84 -12.56 0.29
N LYS A 297 -27.85 -13.87 0.04
CA LYS A 297 -27.95 -14.42 -1.33
C LYS A 297 -29.26 -14.08 -2.01
N ASN A 298 -30.35 -14.04 -1.25
CA ASN A 298 -31.69 -13.78 -1.74
C ASN A 298 -32.33 -12.68 -0.91
N PRO A 299 -31.87 -11.44 -0.98
CA PRO A 299 -32.41 -10.37 -0.15
C PRO A 299 -33.90 -10.19 -0.45
N THR A 300 -34.73 -10.35 0.58
CA THR A 300 -36.19 -10.17 0.49
C THR A 300 -36.60 -8.71 0.32
N SER A 301 -35.69 -7.80 0.70
CA SER A 301 -35.85 -6.38 0.51
C SER A 301 -34.55 -5.75 0.03
N ARG A 302 -34.68 -4.91 -0.96
CA ARG A 302 -33.64 -4.04 -1.45
C ARG A 302 -33.48 -2.88 -0.47
N ALA A 303 -32.24 -2.54 -0.10
CA ALA A 303 -31.98 -1.28 0.59
C ALA A 303 -32.57 -0.13 -0.25
N SER A 304 -33.39 0.70 0.38
CA SER A 304 -34.13 1.72 -0.33
C SER A 304 -33.19 2.79 -0.86
N LEU A 305 -33.22 3.08 -2.16
CA LEU A 305 -32.57 4.24 -2.76
C LEU A 305 -33.06 5.57 -2.14
N GLN A 306 -34.13 5.54 -1.34
CA GLN A 306 -34.62 6.70 -0.60
C GLN A 306 -33.60 7.26 0.40
N TYR A 307 -32.67 6.42 0.87
CA TYR A 307 -31.60 6.82 1.78
C TYR A 307 -30.25 7.00 1.06
N GLY A 308 -30.30 7.12 -0.26
CA GLY A 308 -29.12 7.25 -1.11
C GLY A 308 -28.50 5.89 -1.51
N THR A 309 -27.40 5.98 -2.21
CA THR A 309 -26.66 4.79 -2.72
C THR A 309 -25.83 4.10 -1.63
N ASP A 310 -25.68 4.71 -0.47
CA ASP A 310 -24.79 4.27 0.60
C ASP A 310 -25.21 2.89 1.16
N ALA A 311 -26.43 2.75 1.66
CA ALA A 311 -26.92 1.47 2.20
C ALA A 311 -26.84 0.33 1.20
N LEU A 312 -27.10 0.60 -0.08
CA LEU A 312 -26.99 -0.39 -1.13
C LEU A 312 -25.55 -0.78 -1.46
N ALA A 313 -24.61 0.17 -1.42
CA ALA A 313 -23.19 -0.12 -1.59
C ALA A 313 -22.67 -1.05 -0.48
N TRP A 314 -23.09 -0.83 0.74
CA TRP A 314 -22.78 -1.71 1.87
C TRP A 314 -23.40 -3.10 1.71
N GLN A 315 -24.66 -3.19 1.29
CA GLN A 315 -25.31 -4.47 1.01
C GLN A 315 -24.56 -5.26 -0.06
N ILE A 316 -24.16 -4.61 -1.16
CA ILE A 316 -23.36 -5.22 -2.23
C ILE A 316 -22.00 -5.70 -1.68
N THR A 317 -21.36 -4.91 -0.86
CA THR A 317 -20.08 -5.28 -0.24
C THR A 317 -20.22 -6.55 0.59
N GLY A 318 -21.26 -6.66 1.41
CA GLY A 318 -21.55 -7.87 2.18
C GLY A 318 -21.81 -9.10 1.30
N MET A 319 -22.58 -8.92 0.23
CA MET A 319 -22.83 -10.00 -0.74
C MET A 319 -21.53 -10.46 -1.42
N ALA A 320 -20.69 -9.51 -1.86
CA ALA A 320 -19.43 -9.81 -2.52
C ALA A 320 -18.44 -10.54 -1.60
N LEU A 321 -18.41 -10.21 -0.33
CA LEU A 321 -17.54 -10.86 0.65
C LEU A 321 -17.95 -12.32 0.90
N TYR A 322 -19.21 -12.63 0.79
CA TYR A 322 -19.71 -13.98 1.11
C TYR A 322 -19.84 -14.90 -0.08
N THR A 323 -20.16 -14.38 -1.25
CA THR A 323 -20.37 -15.14 -2.48
C THR A 323 -19.29 -14.76 -3.50
N THR A 324 -18.84 -15.74 -4.29
CA THR A 324 -18.13 -15.43 -5.53
C THR A 324 -19.20 -14.94 -6.50
N LEU A 325 -19.46 -13.64 -6.49
CA LEU A 325 -20.42 -13.04 -7.40
C LEU A 325 -19.83 -13.08 -8.80
N ASP A 326 -20.33 -13.95 -9.65
CA ASP A 326 -20.18 -13.77 -11.08
C ASP A 326 -21.21 -12.73 -11.56
N ASP A 327 -20.98 -12.15 -12.73
CA ASP A 327 -21.86 -11.10 -13.27
C ASP A 327 -23.33 -11.56 -13.46
N SER A 328 -23.60 -12.87 -13.46
CA SER A 328 -24.93 -13.46 -13.58
C SER A 328 -25.69 -13.53 -12.24
N GLU A 329 -24.99 -13.56 -11.12
CA GLU A 329 -25.59 -13.57 -9.78
C GLU A 329 -25.91 -12.16 -9.27
N PHE A 330 -25.32 -11.13 -9.88
CA PHE A 330 -25.74 -9.75 -9.63
C PHE A 330 -27.14 -9.57 -10.19
N SER A 331 -28.06 -9.34 -9.28
CA SER A 331 -29.37 -8.87 -9.70
C SER A 331 -29.21 -7.58 -10.53
N PRO A 332 -29.90 -7.45 -11.66
CA PRO A 332 -29.84 -6.24 -12.48
C PRO A 332 -30.03 -4.95 -11.67
N PHE A 333 -30.82 -4.99 -10.60
CA PHE A 333 -31.03 -3.80 -9.74
C PHE A 333 -29.78 -3.41 -8.93
N THR A 334 -28.84 -4.31 -8.72
CA THR A 334 -27.58 -4.01 -8.01
C THR A 334 -26.65 -3.23 -8.93
N LEU A 335 -26.53 -3.66 -10.17
CA LEU A 335 -25.83 -2.93 -11.23
C LEU A 335 -26.51 -1.58 -11.50
N ASP A 336 -27.84 -1.55 -11.59
CA ASP A 336 -28.61 -0.31 -11.79
C ASP A 336 -28.40 0.70 -10.68
N ALA A 337 -28.22 0.27 -9.44
CA ALA A 337 -27.99 1.19 -8.33
C ALA A 337 -26.56 1.72 -8.30
N ILE A 338 -25.58 0.90 -8.63
CA ILE A 338 -24.21 1.35 -8.85
C ILE A 338 -24.18 2.30 -10.05
N ASN A 339 -24.86 1.94 -11.15
CA ASN A 339 -25.03 2.78 -12.32
C ASN A 339 -25.68 4.13 -11.97
N ALA A 340 -26.77 4.11 -11.20
CA ALA A 340 -27.43 5.33 -10.74
C ALA A 340 -26.49 6.18 -9.87
N ALA A 341 -25.73 5.57 -8.97
CA ALA A 341 -24.74 6.26 -8.16
C ALA A 341 -23.66 6.90 -9.02
N VAL A 342 -23.18 6.22 -10.04
CA VAL A 342 -22.14 6.73 -10.95
C VAL A 342 -22.71 7.73 -11.96
N ASN A 343 -23.94 7.59 -12.42
CA ASN A 343 -24.58 8.53 -13.34
C ASN A 343 -25.05 9.81 -12.62
N ASP A 344 -25.31 9.75 -11.34
CA ASP A 344 -25.65 10.92 -10.50
C ASP A 344 -24.40 11.74 -10.14
N PHE A 345 -23.30 11.46 -10.79
CA PHE A 345 -22.02 12.16 -10.69
C PHE A 345 -22.07 13.66 -11.04
N GLY A 346 -23.22 14.21 -11.28
CA GLY A 346 -23.35 15.64 -11.61
C GLY A 346 -23.67 16.56 -10.44
N ALA A 347 -24.15 16.09 -9.31
CA ALA A 347 -24.78 16.98 -8.32
C ALA A 347 -24.10 17.07 -6.95
N ASP A 348 -23.52 16.02 -6.40
CA ASP A 348 -22.79 16.08 -5.12
C ASP A 348 -22.09 14.73 -4.83
N LEU A 349 -20.97 14.56 -5.46
CA LEU A 349 -20.37 13.26 -5.72
C LEU A 349 -19.49 12.69 -4.65
N SER A 350 -19.08 13.53 -3.75
CA SER A 350 -18.04 13.20 -2.79
C SER A 350 -18.35 11.97 -1.95
N THR A 351 -19.54 11.90 -1.40
CA THR A 351 -20.01 10.74 -0.62
C THR A 351 -20.25 9.51 -1.50
N SER A 352 -20.73 9.70 -2.71
CA SER A 352 -21.10 8.58 -3.58
C SER A 352 -19.89 7.83 -4.14
N VAL A 353 -18.78 8.52 -4.46
CA VAL A 353 -17.57 7.88 -4.98
C VAL A 353 -16.91 6.98 -3.94
N ALA A 354 -16.78 7.45 -2.69
CA ALA A 354 -16.23 6.64 -1.61
C ALA A 354 -17.06 5.37 -1.41
N ASN A 355 -18.38 5.50 -1.46
CA ASN A 355 -19.31 4.39 -1.25
C ASN A 355 -19.33 3.39 -2.42
N VAL A 356 -19.00 3.81 -3.63
CA VAL A 356 -18.93 2.93 -4.80
C VAL A 356 -17.55 2.26 -4.93
N LEU A 357 -16.48 2.96 -4.57
CA LEU A 357 -15.13 2.42 -4.64
C LEU A 357 -14.97 1.14 -3.78
N PHE A 358 -15.53 1.16 -2.59
CA PHE A 358 -15.45 0.06 -1.64
C PHE A 358 -16.05 -1.26 -2.16
N PRO A 359 -17.30 -1.30 -2.63
CA PRO A 359 -17.88 -2.53 -3.19
C PRO A 359 -17.18 -2.99 -4.46
N LEU A 360 -16.71 -2.09 -5.33
CA LEU A 360 -15.97 -2.49 -6.53
C LEU A 360 -14.70 -3.26 -6.18
N VAL A 361 -13.92 -2.77 -5.23
CA VAL A 361 -12.73 -3.46 -4.74
C VAL A 361 -13.10 -4.79 -4.09
N ALA A 362 -14.16 -4.85 -3.28
CA ALA A 362 -14.65 -6.07 -2.67
C ALA A 362 -15.09 -7.13 -3.71
N MET A 363 -15.64 -6.69 -4.83
CA MET A 363 -16.04 -7.55 -5.96
C MET A 363 -14.87 -7.92 -6.88
N ASN A 364 -13.66 -7.52 -6.57
CA ASN A 364 -12.49 -7.68 -7.45
C ASN A 364 -12.68 -7.02 -8.84
N LYS A 365 -13.45 -5.95 -8.90
CA LYS A 365 -13.59 -5.12 -10.11
C LYS A 365 -12.54 -4.01 -10.10
N ASN A 366 -12.09 -3.64 -11.29
CA ASN A 366 -11.16 -2.53 -11.42
C ASN A 366 -11.92 -1.19 -11.36
N PRO A 367 -11.72 -0.35 -10.34
CA PRO A 367 -12.41 0.94 -10.24
C PRO A 367 -11.99 1.95 -11.32
N ARG A 368 -10.95 1.66 -12.07
CA ARG A 368 -10.46 2.49 -13.17
C ARG A 368 -11.04 2.12 -14.54
N ASP A 369 -11.63 0.96 -14.64
CA ASP A 369 -12.23 0.45 -15.86
C ASP A 369 -13.60 -0.14 -15.51
N PHE A 370 -14.44 0.71 -14.96
CA PHE A 370 -15.77 0.32 -14.56
C PHE A 370 -16.77 0.76 -15.63
N ALA A 371 -17.13 -0.20 -16.48
CA ALA A 371 -18.12 0.01 -17.53
C ALA A 371 -19.52 -0.13 -16.95
N LEU A 372 -20.25 0.96 -16.87
CA LEU A 372 -21.67 0.99 -16.51
C LEU A 372 -22.56 1.06 -17.73
N ASP A 373 -22.05 1.64 -18.76
CA ASP A 373 -22.59 1.77 -20.09
C ASP A 373 -21.42 1.77 -21.09
N GLU A 374 -21.60 2.33 -22.29
CA GLU A 374 -20.54 2.42 -23.30
C GLU A 374 -19.41 3.41 -22.93
N SER A 375 -19.51 4.10 -21.78
CA SER A 375 -18.49 5.04 -21.30
C SER A 375 -17.79 4.45 -20.08
N ASN A 376 -16.52 4.04 -20.23
CA ASN A 376 -15.69 3.62 -19.10
C ASN A 376 -15.48 4.76 -18.12
N THR A 377 -15.83 4.55 -16.87
CA THR A 377 -15.63 5.54 -15.80
C THR A 377 -14.41 5.15 -14.96
N ASP A 378 -13.44 6.06 -14.88
CA ASP A 378 -12.27 5.93 -14.02
C ASP A 378 -12.53 6.69 -12.71
N LEU A 379 -12.90 5.94 -11.66
CA LEU A 379 -13.21 6.51 -10.34
C LEU A 379 -11.95 7.02 -9.62
N ILE A 380 -10.81 6.41 -9.83
CA ILE A 380 -9.54 6.87 -9.24
C ILE A 380 -9.18 8.23 -9.82
N LYS A 381 -9.20 8.35 -11.13
CA LYS A 381 -9.01 9.63 -11.81
C LYS A 381 -9.97 10.70 -11.28
N TYR A 382 -11.26 10.35 -11.18
CA TYR A 382 -12.27 11.28 -10.69
C TYR A 382 -11.97 11.79 -9.27
N LEU A 383 -11.60 10.89 -8.34
CA LEU A 383 -11.24 11.24 -6.97
C LEU A 383 -10.07 12.24 -6.94
N PHE A 384 -9.01 11.96 -7.68
CA PHE A 384 -7.82 12.82 -7.68
C PHE A 384 -8.02 14.16 -8.41
N ASP A 385 -8.88 14.20 -9.42
CA ASP A 385 -9.15 15.45 -10.16
C ASP A 385 -10.11 16.37 -9.40
N ASN A 386 -11.03 15.82 -8.60
CA ASN A 386 -12.14 16.61 -8.02
C ASN A 386 -12.11 16.73 -6.50
N CYS A 387 -11.50 15.77 -5.81
CA CYS A 387 -11.59 15.67 -4.34
C CYS A 387 -10.20 15.70 -3.65
N TYR A 388 -9.10 15.77 -4.38
CA TYR A 388 -7.76 15.71 -3.81
C TYR A 388 -7.02 17.04 -3.96
N ASP A 389 -6.49 17.53 -2.85
CA ASP A 389 -5.58 18.69 -2.82
C ASP A 389 -4.14 18.21 -3.01
N LYS A 390 -3.58 18.53 -4.18
CA LYS A 390 -2.21 18.11 -4.53
C LYS A 390 -1.14 18.88 -3.75
N GLU A 391 -1.46 20.09 -3.27
CA GLU A 391 -0.52 20.93 -2.51
C GLU A 391 -0.38 20.41 -1.07
N ASN A 392 -1.50 20.08 -0.44
CA ASN A 392 -1.54 19.54 0.92
C ASN A 392 -1.50 18.01 0.97
N GLN A 393 -1.52 17.33 -0.18
CA GLN A 393 -1.49 15.88 -0.35
C GLN A 393 -2.61 15.15 0.42
N GLU A 394 -3.82 15.72 0.44
CA GLU A 394 -4.94 15.16 1.18
C GLU A 394 -6.28 15.29 0.45
N PHE A 395 -7.21 14.40 0.79
CA PHE A 395 -8.58 14.53 0.31
C PHE A 395 -9.31 15.63 1.07
N LEU A 396 -9.98 16.50 0.31
CA LEU A 396 -10.79 17.61 0.83
C LEU A 396 -12.07 17.07 1.49
N THR A 397 -12.14 17.17 2.81
CA THR A 397 -13.26 16.63 3.61
C THR A 397 -14.61 17.24 3.21
N GLU A 398 -14.64 18.51 2.83
CA GLU A 398 -15.83 19.19 2.32
C GLU A 398 -16.31 18.66 0.97
N LYS A 399 -15.40 17.99 0.21
CA LYS A 399 -15.74 17.32 -1.05
C LYS A 399 -16.19 15.87 -0.83
N LEU A 400 -15.87 15.30 0.33
CA LEU A 400 -16.21 13.92 0.69
C LEU A 400 -17.48 13.80 1.56
N GLY A 401 -18.05 14.89 1.97
CA GLY A 401 -19.37 14.98 2.61
C GLY A 401 -19.47 14.66 4.10
N ALA A 402 -18.63 13.82 4.70
CA ALA A 402 -18.81 13.34 6.07
C ALA A 402 -17.56 13.44 6.97
N GLY A 403 -16.70 14.42 6.73
CA GLY A 403 -15.55 14.71 7.59
C GLY A 403 -14.50 13.58 7.59
N ASP A 404 -13.79 13.44 8.71
CA ASP A 404 -12.68 12.48 8.86
C ASP A 404 -13.06 11.01 8.63
N TYR A 405 -14.31 10.64 8.91
CA TYR A 405 -14.78 9.28 8.69
C TYR A 405 -14.74 8.90 7.21
N SER A 406 -15.26 9.74 6.32
CA SER A 406 -15.24 9.49 4.87
C SER A 406 -13.83 9.49 4.30
N SER A 407 -12.97 10.39 4.78
CA SER A 407 -11.56 10.40 4.40
C SER A 407 -10.88 9.07 4.75
N ASN A 408 -11.05 8.59 5.97
CA ASN A 408 -10.45 7.32 6.41
C ASN A 408 -10.98 6.11 5.62
N GLN A 409 -12.27 6.10 5.28
CA GLN A 409 -12.87 5.07 4.44
C GLN A 409 -12.30 5.09 3.02
N ILE A 410 -12.09 6.26 2.43
CA ILE A 410 -11.45 6.38 1.10
C ILE A 410 -10.05 5.81 1.14
N TYR A 411 -9.21 6.19 2.10
CA TYR A 411 -7.86 5.66 2.20
C TYR A 411 -7.86 4.14 2.42
N ALA A 412 -8.78 3.59 3.20
CA ALA A 412 -8.93 2.15 3.33
C ALA A 412 -9.27 1.47 1.99
N SER A 413 -10.15 2.08 1.20
CA SER A 413 -10.51 1.59 -0.13
C SER A 413 -9.34 1.70 -1.13
N LEU A 414 -8.59 2.80 -1.09
CA LEU A 414 -7.40 2.99 -1.94
C LEU A 414 -6.28 2.01 -1.60
N MET A 415 -6.03 1.76 -0.31
CA MET A 415 -5.06 0.76 0.14
C MET A 415 -5.47 -0.65 -0.30
N ALA A 416 -6.75 -0.98 -0.20
CA ALA A 416 -7.26 -2.24 -0.68
C ALA A 416 -7.13 -2.37 -2.21
N TYR A 417 -7.44 -1.32 -2.96
CA TYR A 417 -7.23 -1.29 -4.41
C TYR A 417 -5.75 -1.41 -4.79
N LYS A 418 -4.85 -0.71 -4.07
CA LYS A 418 -3.41 -0.85 -4.26
C LYS A 418 -2.96 -2.29 -4.10
N VAL A 419 -3.41 -2.97 -3.04
CA VAL A 419 -3.10 -4.40 -2.83
C VAL A 419 -3.63 -5.24 -3.97
N GLN A 420 -4.87 -5.04 -4.42
CA GLN A 420 -5.48 -5.74 -5.55
C GLN A 420 -4.66 -5.56 -6.84
N ARG A 421 -4.29 -4.33 -7.16
CA ARG A 421 -3.46 -3.99 -8.33
C ARG A 421 -2.11 -4.70 -8.29
N ASP A 422 -1.43 -4.62 -7.14
CA ASP A 422 -0.05 -5.09 -6.99
C ASP A 422 0.06 -6.61 -6.87
N THR A 423 -0.99 -7.29 -6.41
CA THR A 423 -0.98 -8.74 -6.19
C THR A 423 -1.79 -9.52 -7.23
N GLY A 424 -2.66 -8.86 -7.99
CA GLY A 424 -3.60 -9.50 -8.90
C GLY A 424 -4.65 -10.36 -8.19
N THR A 425 -4.74 -10.27 -6.87
CA THR A 425 -5.70 -11.01 -6.06
C THR A 425 -6.78 -10.06 -5.57
N GLY A 426 -8.03 -10.49 -5.64
CA GLY A 426 -9.13 -9.76 -5.00
C GLY A 426 -8.81 -9.56 -3.53
N VAL A 427 -8.73 -8.32 -3.12
CA VAL A 427 -8.58 -8.00 -1.71
C VAL A 427 -9.94 -8.11 -1.09
N ILE A 428 -10.08 -9.04 -0.21
CA ILE A 428 -11.18 -9.02 0.72
C ILE A 428 -10.85 -7.88 1.67
N LEU A 429 -11.63 -6.79 1.62
CA LEU A 429 -11.43 -5.60 2.44
C LEU A 429 -11.39 -5.90 3.93
N PHE A 430 -11.82 -7.08 4.31
CA PHE A 430 -12.02 -7.51 5.69
C PHE A 430 -11.41 -8.88 6.00
N ALA A 431 -10.68 -9.53 5.09
CA ALA A 431 -10.15 -10.88 5.37
C ALA A 431 -8.69 -11.04 5.00
#